data_bf2a8a01c44e92893f4f6c410d299988
#
_entry.id   bf2a8a01c44e92893f4f6c410d299988
#
_cell.length_a   1.000
_cell.length_b   1.000
_cell.length_c   1.000
_cell.angle_alpha   90.00
_cell.angle_beta   90.00
_cell.angle_gamma   90.00
#
_symmetry.space_group_name_H-M   'P 1'
#
loop_
_entity.id
_entity.type
_entity.pdbx_description
1 polymer ?
#
loop_
_entity_poly.entity_id
_entity_poly.type
_entity_poly.pdbx_seq_one_letter_code
_entity_poly.pdbx_strand_id
1 'polypeptide(L)'
;MKIILCKVLLCFYLIGCTVNTDTNDKFTGYVTELDYNQKTLVFKVENESLHFQLSNYKLDIITLNHLKQHMLSGEALYIESQKINGENNITKISDIDGGIHGQLYK
;
A
#
# COMPACT_ATOMS: atom_id res chain seq x y z
N MET A 1 -33.03 -4.27 27.46
CA MET A 1 -31.83 -3.84 28.17
C MET A 1 -30.66 -4.81 28.05
N LYS A 2 -30.89 -6.07 28.25
CA LYS A 2 -29.82 -7.05 28.12
C LYS A 2 -29.23 -7.11 26.70
N ILE A 3 -30.06 -6.89 25.71
CA ILE A 3 -29.63 -6.90 24.33
C ILE A 3 -28.64 -5.77 24.04
N ILE A 4 -28.86 -4.62 24.66
CA ILE A 4 -27.98 -3.46 24.50
C ILE A 4 -26.61 -3.75 25.09
N LEU A 5 -26.57 -4.40 26.25
CA LEU A 5 -25.31 -4.81 26.89
C LEU A 5 -24.53 -5.77 26.01
N CYS A 6 -25.20 -6.71 25.36
CA CYS A 6 -24.55 -7.65 24.48
C CYS A 6 -23.94 -6.95 23.29
N LYS A 7 -24.60 -5.93 22.75
CA LYS A 7 -24.07 -5.15 21.63
C LYS A 7 -22.81 -4.38 22.03
N VAL A 8 -22.81 -3.84 23.22
CA VAL A 8 -21.64 -3.14 23.74
C VAL A 8 -20.46 -4.09 23.88
N LEU A 9 -20.71 -5.28 24.39
CA LEU A 9 -19.67 -6.29 24.49
C LEU A 9 -19.11 -6.69 23.13
N LEU A 10 -19.96 -6.82 22.13
CA LEU A 10 -19.52 -7.13 20.77
C LEU A 10 -18.63 -6.02 20.22
N CYS A 11 -18.93 -4.78 20.50
CA CYS A 11 -18.09 -3.67 20.09
C CYS A 11 -16.69 -3.77 20.71
N PHE A 12 -16.60 -4.15 21.96
CA PHE A 12 -15.31 -4.37 22.61
C PHE A 12 -14.50 -5.46 21.93
N TYR A 13 -15.15 -6.54 21.56
CA TYR A 13 -14.46 -7.62 20.86
C TYR A 13 -13.92 -7.16 19.52
N LEU A 14 -14.68 -6.37 18.78
CA LEU A 14 -14.25 -5.85 17.49
C LEU A 14 -13.04 -4.95 17.65
N ILE A 15 -13.03 -4.10 18.66
CA ILE A 15 -11.88 -3.24 18.93
C ILE A 15 -10.67 -4.09 19.30
N GLY A 16 -10.83 -5.10 20.10
CA GLY A 16 -9.76 -5.99 20.47
C GLY A 16 -9.16 -6.71 19.28
N CYS A 17 -9.99 -7.12 18.33
CA CYS A 17 -9.51 -7.77 17.11
C CYS A 17 -8.72 -6.84 16.22
N THR A 18 -9.04 -5.56 16.19
CA THR A 18 -8.34 -4.61 15.33
C THR A 18 -6.97 -4.22 15.85
N VAL A 19 -6.70 -4.43 17.12
CA VAL A 19 -5.41 -4.06 17.71
C VAL A 19 -4.27 -4.92 17.20
N ASN A 20 -4.56 -6.11 16.71
CA ASN A 20 -3.54 -7.06 16.28
C ASN A 20 -3.19 -6.99 14.80
N THR A 21 -3.67 -6.00 14.08
CA THR A 21 -3.43 -5.91 12.66
C THR A 21 -2.25 -5.02 12.36
N ASP A 22 -1.06 -5.56 12.54
CA ASP A 22 0.17 -4.92 12.06
C ASP A 22 0.53 -5.35 10.66
N THR A 23 -0.37 -6.08 10.01
CA THR A 23 -0.11 -6.60 8.68
C THR A 23 -0.28 -5.54 7.62
N ASN A 24 0.67 -5.48 6.71
CA ASN A 24 0.57 -4.63 5.53
C ASN A 24 -0.50 -5.16 4.59
N ASP A 25 -1.21 -4.25 3.95
CA ASP A 25 -2.06 -4.60 2.82
C ASP A 25 -1.18 -4.93 1.63
N LYS A 26 -1.58 -5.93 0.84
CA LYS A 26 -0.78 -6.45 -0.27
C LYS A 26 -1.58 -6.38 -1.55
N PHE A 27 -0.90 -5.93 -2.62
CA PHE A 27 -1.54 -5.76 -3.93
C PHE A 27 -0.63 -6.20 -5.04
N THR A 28 -1.20 -6.79 -6.07
CA THR A 28 -0.51 -7.10 -7.32
C THR A 28 -1.25 -6.39 -8.45
N GLY A 29 -0.54 -5.66 -9.28
CA GLY A 29 -1.17 -4.91 -10.36
C GLY A 29 -0.15 -4.08 -11.12
N TYR A 30 -0.58 -2.92 -11.60
CA TYR A 30 0.21 -2.10 -12.51
C TYR A 30 0.27 -0.66 -12.05
N VAL A 31 1.44 -0.03 -12.15
CA VAL A 31 1.58 1.40 -11.91
C VAL A 31 1.03 2.15 -13.12
N THR A 32 0.06 3.01 -12.90
CA THR A 32 -0.51 3.84 -13.97
C THR A 32 -0.06 5.29 -13.91
N GLU A 33 0.29 5.78 -12.72
CA GLU A 33 0.84 7.11 -12.54
C GLU A 33 1.87 7.08 -11.42
N LEU A 34 2.94 7.85 -11.62
CA LEU A 34 4.00 7.97 -10.62
C LEU A 34 4.50 9.40 -10.62
N ASP A 35 4.26 10.13 -9.55
CA ASP A 35 4.75 11.49 -9.36
C ASP A 35 5.61 11.53 -8.10
N TYR A 36 6.91 11.41 -8.30
CA TYR A 36 7.84 11.38 -7.19
C TYR A 36 7.98 12.74 -6.50
N ASN A 37 7.74 13.84 -7.23
CA ASN A 37 7.78 15.17 -6.63
C ASN A 37 6.64 15.36 -5.64
N GLN A 38 5.46 14.85 -5.95
CA GLN A 38 4.30 14.88 -5.07
C GLN A 38 4.25 13.69 -4.12
N LYS A 39 5.17 12.74 -4.30
CA LYS A 39 5.22 11.51 -3.49
C LYS A 39 3.94 10.70 -3.58
N THR A 40 3.42 10.57 -4.79
CA THR A 40 2.19 9.82 -5.03
C THR A 40 2.39 8.77 -6.10
N LEU A 41 1.60 7.70 -6.00
CA LEU A 41 1.61 6.60 -6.96
C LEU A 41 0.18 6.10 -7.12
N VAL A 42 -0.25 5.89 -8.36
CA VAL A 42 -1.54 5.28 -8.66
C VAL A 42 -1.28 3.89 -9.20
N PHE A 43 -1.93 2.92 -8.60
CA PHE A 43 -1.75 1.51 -8.89
C PHE A 43 -3.08 0.90 -9.28
N LYS A 44 -3.11 0.21 -10.40
CA LYS A 44 -4.33 -0.42 -10.89
C LYS A 44 -4.34 -1.89 -10.51
N VAL A 45 -5.35 -2.30 -9.73
CA VAL A 45 -5.60 -3.69 -9.37
C VAL A 45 -6.92 -4.08 -10.00
N GLU A 46 -6.89 -4.98 -10.97
CA GLU A 46 -8.04 -5.37 -11.78
C GLU A 46 -8.62 -4.12 -12.46
N ASN A 47 -9.83 -3.69 -12.08
CA ASN A 47 -10.47 -2.52 -12.67
C ASN A 47 -10.47 -1.30 -11.76
N GLU A 48 -9.79 -1.38 -10.61
CA GLU A 48 -9.78 -0.30 -9.64
C GLU A 48 -8.43 0.41 -9.64
N SER A 49 -8.48 1.74 -9.57
CA SER A 49 -7.29 2.57 -9.38
C SER A 49 -7.16 2.92 -7.91
N LEU A 50 -6.05 2.55 -7.31
CA LEU A 50 -5.76 2.80 -5.91
C LEU A 50 -4.68 3.86 -5.80
N HIS A 51 -4.85 4.79 -4.86
CA HIS A 51 -3.92 5.89 -4.65
C HIS A 51 -3.05 5.61 -3.43
N PHE A 52 -1.75 5.79 -3.59
CA PHE A 52 -0.78 5.53 -2.54
C PHE A 52 0.13 6.71 -2.32
N GLN A 53 0.64 6.84 -1.10
CA GLN A 53 1.63 7.83 -0.71
C GLN A 53 3.00 7.18 -0.65
N LEU A 54 4.01 7.89 -1.15
CA LEU A 54 5.40 7.47 -1.07
C LEU A 54 6.15 8.28 -0.01
N SER A 55 5.44 8.88 0.95
CA SER A 55 6.01 9.79 1.93
C SER A 55 7.11 9.17 2.77
N ASN A 56 6.98 7.88 3.07
CA ASN A 56 7.94 7.15 3.89
C ASN A 56 8.81 6.20 3.08
N TYR A 57 8.75 6.30 1.76
CA TYR A 57 9.42 5.35 0.88
C TYR A 57 10.40 6.07 -0.04
N LYS A 58 11.65 5.62 -0.03
CA LYS A 58 12.72 6.23 -0.82
C LYS A 58 12.96 5.47 -2.11
N LEU A 59 12.94 6.20 -3.23
CA LEU A 59 13.30 5.67 -4.54
C LEU A 59 14.52 6.47 -5.05
N ASP A 60 15.62 5.79 -5.32
CA ASP A 60 16.74 6.45 -6.00
C ASP A 60 16.41 6.59 -7.49
N ILE A 61 17.28 7.31 -8.21
CA ILE A 61 16.97 7.65 -9.60
C ILE A 61 16.97 6.42 -10.50
N ILE A 62 17.79 5.44 -10.22
CA ILE A 62 17.84 4.20 -11.00
C ILE A 62 16.55 3.41 -10.80
N THR A 63 16.14 3.26 -9.55
CA THR A 63 14.91 2.56 -9.20
C THR A 63 13.69 3.28 -9.77
N LEU A 64 13.67 4.60 -9.70
CA LEU A 64 12.58 5.40 -10.25
C LEU A 64 12.44 5.18 -11.74
N ASN A 65 13.56 5.19 -12.48
CA ASN A 65 13.54 4.93 -13.91
C ASN A 65 13.08 3.52 -14.23
N HIS A 66 13.47 2.56 -13.42
CA HIS A 66 13.04 1.17 -13.57
C HIS A 66 11.53 1.04 -13.42
N LEU A 67 10.95 1.70 -12.41
CA LEU A 67 9.51 1.71 -12.22
C LEU A 67 8.78 2.38 -13.38
N LYS A 68 9.35 3.44 -13.93
CA LYS A 68 8.79 4.09 -15.13
C LYS A 68 8.78 3.16 -16.32
N GLN A 69 9.81 2.34 -16.48
CA GLN A 69 9.85 1.34 -17.54
C GLN A 69 8.77 0.28 -17.34
N HIS A 70 8.55 -0.18 -16.13
CA HIS A 70 7.45 -1.10 -15.83
C HIS A 70 6.11 -0.49 -16.19
N MET A 71 5.93 0.79 -15.89
CA MET A 71 4.71 1.50 -16.23
C MET A 71 4.48 1.54 -17.74
N LEU A 72 5.53 1.81 -18.51
CA LEU A 72 5.43 1.90 -19.97
C LEU A 72 5.24 0.54 -20.63
N SER A 73 5.89 -0.49 -20.12
CA SER A 73 5.80 -1.84 -20.69
C SER A 73 4.57 -2.61 -20.22
N GLY A 74 3.87 -2.12 -19.20
CA GLY A 74 2.72 -2.79 -18.64
C GLY A 74 3.04 -4.03 -17.83
N GLU A 75 4.23 -4.07 -17.25
CA GLU A 75 4.62 -5.19 -16.38
C GLU A 75 4.03 -5.05 -15.00
N ALA A 76 3.54 -6.17 -14.47
CA ALA A 76 2.95 -6.20 -13.14
C ALA A 76 3.99 -6.03 -12.05
N LEU A 77 3.57 -5.45 -10.95
CA LEU A 77 4.38 -5.28 -9.74
C LEU A 77 3.60 -5.73 -8.52
N TYR A 78 4.33 -5.94 -7.44
CA TYR A 78 3.78 -6.25 -6.14
C TYR A 78 4.08 -5.11 -5.19
N ILE A 79 3.07 -4.64 -4.45
CA ILE A 79 3.28 -3.60 -3.45
C ILE A 79 2.65 -3.98 -2.12
N GLU A 80 3.24 -3.46 -1.05
CA GLU A 80 2.66 -3.52 0.28
C GLU A 80 2.49 -2.11 0.80
N SER A 81 1.44 -1.91 1.59
CA SER A 81 1.14 -0.60 2.15
C SER A 81 0.53 -0.71 3.54
N GLN A 82 0.60 0.40 4.28
CA GLN A 82 -0.06 0.55 5.57
C GLN A 82 -0.96 1.77 5.53
N LYS A 83 -2.10 1.67 6.20
CA LYS A 83 -2.96 2.85 6.37
C LYS A 83 -2.46 3.68 7.53
N ILE A 84 -2.19 4.94 7.25
CA ILE A 84 -1.78 5.93 8.24
C ILE A 84 -2.68 7.14 8.05
N ASN A 85 -3.49 7.48 9.06
CA ASN A 85 -4.45 8.58 8.98
C ASN A 85 -5.39 8.49 7.78
N GLY A 86 -5.80 7.27 7.45
CA GLY A 86 -6.71 7.04 6.34
C GLY A 86 -6.07 6.98 4.97
N GLU A 87 -4.77 7.23 4.87
CA GLU A 87 -4.05 7.17 3.60
C GLU A 87 -3.22 5.89 3.50
N ASN A 88 -3.14 5.35 2.30
CA ASN A 88 -2.33 4.18 2.02
C ASN A 88 -0.89 4.61 1.76
N ASN A 89 0.03 4.19 2.62
CA ASN A 89 1.45 4.51 2.51
C ASN A 89 2.23 3.27 2.07
N ILE A 90 2.99 3.40 1.00
CA ILE A 90 3.79 2.30 0.47
C ILE A 90 4.86 1.93 1.49
N THR A 91 5.01 0.63 1.74
CA THR A 91 6.06 0.08 2.58
C THR A 91 7.00 -0.85 1.82
N LYS A 92 6.58 -1.34 0.65
CA LYS A 92 7.41 -2.21 -0.17
C LYS A 92 6.93 -2.18 -1.62
N ILE A 93 7.86 -2.14 -2.54
CA ILE A 93 7.60 -2.32 -3.97
C ILE A 93 8.56 -3.40 -4.47
N SER A 94 8.05 -4.37 -5.19
CA SER A 94 8.90 -5.41 -5.76
C SER A 94 8.37 -5.90 -7.10
N ASP A 95 9.25 -6.54 -7.86
CA ASP A 95 8.84 -7.31 -9.02
C ASP A 95 8.09 -8.54 -8.56
N ILE A 96 7.34 -9.15 -9.46
CA ILE A 96 6.61 -10.38 -9.15
C ILE A 96 7.56 -11.50 -8.74
N ASP A 97 8.78 -11.50 -9.29
CA ASP A 97 9.81 -12.50 -8.97
C ASP A 97 10.59 -12.19 -7.68
N GLY A 98 10.27 -11.09 -7.00
CA GLY A 98 10.85 -10.77 -5.70
C GLY A 98 11.92 -9.69 -5.69
N GLY A 99 12.30 -9.12 -6.83
CA GLY A 99 13.27 -8.02 -6.87
C GLY A 99 12.71 -6.77 -6.24
N ILE A 100 13.35 -6.27 -5.18
CA ILE A 100 12.84 -5.13 -4.39
C ILE A 100 13.31 -3.81 -4.97
N HIS A 101 12.39 -2.84 -5.04
CA HIS A 101 12.65 -1.49 -5.52
C HIS A 101 12.45 -0.48 -4.41
N GLY A 102 13.50 0.26 -4.06
CA GLY A 102 13.41 1.28 -3.04
C GLY A 102 13.44 0.73 -1.63
N GLN A 103 13.23 1.59 -0.67
CA GLN A 103 13.24 1.21 0.74
C GLN A 103 12.55 2.29 1.58
N LEU A 104 12.11 1.90 2.77
CA LEU A 104 11.56 2.84 3.72
C LEU A 104 12.65 3.78 4.23
N TYR A 105 12.29 5.03 4.50
CA TYR A 105 13.15 5.94 5.23
C TYR A 105 13.27 5.47 6.67
N LYS A 106 14.44 5.61 7.21
CA LYS A 106 14.67 5.25 8.61
C LYS A 106 14.41 6.41 9.56
#